data_ff865dbe99f01a6ba5d6e476c16bfd42
#
_entry.id   ff865dbe99f01a6ba5d6e476c16bfd42
#
_cell.length_a   1.000
_cell.length_b   1.000
_cell.length_c   1.000
_cell.angle_alpha   90.00
_cell.angle_beta   90.00
_cell.angle_gamma   90.00
#
_symmetry.space_group_name_H-M   'P 1'
#
loop_
_entity.id
_entity.type
_entity.pdbx_description
1 polymer ?
#
loop_
_entity_poly.entity_id
_entity_poly.type
_entity_poly.pdbx_seq_one_letter_code
_entity_poly.pdbx_strand_id
1 'polypeptide(L)'
;MFNKILIANRGEIALRVIRTCREMGIKTVAVYSKADADSLHVRFADEAVCIGPAPSSESYLKIPNIIAAAEITNADAIHPGYGFLSENAKFSKICEEHKIKFIGASAQMIQQMGDKATAKATMKAAGVPTIPGSEGIIPTFEECKKLAKKAKYPVMLKATAGGGGKGMRAVWKEEDLEKGWEDARQESKAAFGNDDMYLEKLIEEPRHIEIQIVGDAFGKACHLSERDCSVQRRHQKLTEETPSPFMTDKLRKQMGAAAVKAAEFIKYEGAGTVEFLVDKHRNFYFMEMNTRIQVEHPITEQVIDFDLIAEQIKVAAGKPIEGKNYIPKLHSIECRINAEDPYNDFRPSPGIIKTLHTPGGHGVRLDTHVYGGYMIPPHYDSMIAKLITTAQTREEAINKMKRALDEFVIEGVKTTIPFHRQLMDHPEYVAGNYTTKFMEDFEMEDEA
;
A
#
# COMPACT_ATOMS: atom_id res chain seq x y z
N MET A 1 -17.50 12.37 18.75
CA MET A 1 -16.55 12.86 17.73
C MET A 1 -15.36 13.43 18.49
N PHE A 2 -14.15 13.30 17.98
CA PHE A 2 -12.95 13.82 18.61
C PHE A 2 -12.89 15.35 18.54
N ASN A 3 -12.27 15.99 19.53
CA ASN A 3 -12.02 17.43 19.51
C ASN A 3 -10.64 17.74 18.91
N LYS A 4 -9.66 16.85 19.15
CA LYS A 4 -8.28 17.03 18.69
C LYS A 4 -7.63 15.69 18.32
N ILE A 5 -7.00 15.65 17.15
CA ILE A 5 -6.29 14.48 16.64
C ILE A 5 -4.81 14.81 16.43
N LEU A 6 -3.93 13.99 16.99
CA LEU A 6 -2.50 14.01 16.67
C LEU A 6 -2.25 13.14 15.44
N ILE A 7 -1.50 13.65 14.47
CA ILE A 7 -1.12 12.95 13.26
C ILE A 7 0.31 12.39 13.44
N ALA A 8 0.41 11.07 13.68
CA ALA A 8 1.69 10.40 13.92
C ALA A 8 2.37 10.00 12.61
N ASN A 9 2.51 10.97 11.72
CA ASN A 9 3.12 10.78 10.40
C ASN A 9 3.67 12.11 9.86
N ARG A 10 4.21 12.08 8.65
CA ARG A 10 4.80 13.22 7.93
C ARG A 10 4.36 13.24 6.47
N GLY A 11 4.82 14.27 5.75
CA GLY A 11 4.68 14.31 4.30
C GLY A 11 3.24 14.53 3.85
N GLU A 12 2.92 14.00 2.66
CA GLU A 12 1.61 14.24 2.05
C GLU A 12 0.45 13.62 2.84
N ILE A 13 0.67 12.44 3.46
CA ILE A 13 -0.39 11.79 4.23
C ILE A 13 -0.74 12.56 5.50
N ALA A 14 0.25 13.15 6.18
CA ALA A 14 -0.04 13.99 7.34
C ALA A 14 -0.87 15.22 6.92
N LEU A 15 -0.51 15.84 5.80
CA LEU A 15 -1.26 16.98 5.25
C LEU A 15 -2.67 16.55 4.81
N ARG A 16 -2.82 15.36 4.20
CA ARG A 16 -4.12 14.79 3.79
C ARG A 16 -5.05 14.63 4.99
N VAL A 17 -4.55 14.07 6.09
CA VAL A 17 -5.33 13.90 7.33
C VAL A 17 -5.69 15.27 7.95
N ILE A 18 -4.76 16.23 7.98
CA ILE A 18 -5.02 17.59 8.50
C ILE A 18 -6.17 18.25 7.72
N ARG A 19 -6.22 18.13 6.39
CA ARG A 19 -7.30 18.69 5.56
C ARG A 19 -8.65 18.14 5.97
N THR A 20 -8.79 16.83 6.06
CA THR A 20 -10.06 16.21 6.51
C THR A 20 -10.44 16.61 7.94
N CYS A 21 -9.48 16.60 8.87
CA CYS A 21 -9.77 17.05 10.25
C CYS A 21 -10.32 18.48 10.27
N ARG A 22 -9.72 19.40 9.51
CA ARG A 22 -10.20 20.79 9.42
C ARG A 22 -11.60 20.90 8.84
N GLU A 23 -11.90 20.15 7.78
CA GLU A 23 -13.24 20.09 7.16
C GLU A 23 -14.29 19.52 8.14
N MET A 24 -13.87 18.60 9.02
CA MET A 24 -14.71 18.05 10.08
C MET A 24 -14.79 18.93 11.36
N GLY A 25 -14.08 20.07 11.40
CA GLY A 25 -14.03 20.96 12.58
C GLY A 25 -13.19 20.38 13.73
N ILE A 26 -12.28 19.47 13.46
CA ILE A 26 -11.41 18.81 14.45
C ILE A 26 -10.04 19.50 14.46
N LYS A 27 -9.54 19.86 15.64
CA LYS A 27 -8.18 20.43 15.79
C LYS A 27 -7.12 19.40 15.55
N THR A 28 -5.95 19.83 15.07
CA THR A 28 -4.87 18.98 14.64
C THR A 28 -3.56 19.28 15.37
N VAL A 29 -2.82 18.21 15.70
CA VAL A 29 -1.45 18.29 16.20
C VAL A 29 -0.55 17.57 15.20
N ALA A 30 0.38 18.28 14.58
CA ALA A 30 1.44 17.67 13.79
C ALA A 30 2.62 17.28 14.70
N VAL A 31 3.18 16.09 14.48
CA VAL A 31 4.50 15.77 15.01
C VAL A 31 5.54 15.90 13.89
N TYR A 32 6.76 16.30 14.25
CA TYR A 32 7.83 16.45 13.27
C TYR A 32 9.22 16.18 13.88
N SER A 33 10.09 15.63 13.03
CA SER A 33 11.53 15.59 13.34
C SER A 33 12.18 16.93 13.01
N LYS A 34 13.38 17.19 13.51
CA LYS A 34 14.13 18.42 13.17
C LYS A 34 14.30 18.63 11.66
N ALA A 35 14.37 17.54 10.86
CA ALA A 35 14.48 17.65 9.40
C ALA A 35 13.19 18.14 8.72
N ASP A 36 12.04 18.00 9.37
CA ASP A 36 10.73 18.37 8.83
C ASP A 36 10.17 19.68 9.40
N ALA A 37 10.97 20.46 10.12
CA ALA A 37 10.50 21.68 10.77
C ALA A 37 9.80 22.67 9.82
N ASP A 38 10.22 22.72 8.57
CA ASP A 38 9.66 23.60 7.52
C ASP A 38 8.58 22.92 6.65
N SER A 39 8.20 21.68 6.95
CA SER A 39 7.22 20.93 6.16
C SER A 39 5.82 21.50 6.26
N LEU A 40 5.02 21.35 5.19
CA LEU A 40 3.66 21.91 5.14
C LEU A 40 2.73 21.36 6.20
N HIS A 41 2.86 20.10 6.60
CA HIS A 41 2.03 19.53 7.66
C HIS A 41 2.24 20.21 9.00
N VAL A 42 3.48 20.69 9.28
CA VAL A 42 3.80 21.49 10.46
C VAL A 42 3.15 22.87 10.40
N ARG A 43 3.18 23.51 9.22
CA ARG A 43 2.62 24.86 9.01
C ARG A 43 1.10 24.90 9.04
N PHE A 44 0.45 23.81 8.60
CA PHE A 44 -1.02 23.78 8.46
C PHE A 44 -1.74 23.11 9.63
N ALA A 45 -1.05 22.47 10.56
CA ALA A 45 -1.67 21.99 11.79
C ALA A 45 -1.96 23.14 12.76
N ASP A 46 -2.92 22.95 13.68
CA ASP A 46 -3.23 23.94 14.71
C ASP A 46 -2.11 24.02 15.76
N GLU A 47 -1.49 22.88 16.08
CA GLU A 47 -0.36 22.75 16.97
C GLU A 47 0.70 21.85 16.33
N ALA A 48 1.97 22.03 16.72
CA ALA A 48 3.08 21.19 16.24
C ALA A 48 4.08 20.89 17.33
N VAL A 49 4.56 19.65 17.41
CA VAL A 49 5.49 19.19 18.43
C VAL A 49 6.69 18.51 17.77
N CYS A 50 7.90 19.00 18.07
CA CYS A 50 9.14 18.34 17.66
C CYS A 50 9.35 17.08 18.50
N ILE A 51 9.44 15.91 17.83
CA ILE A 51 9.55 14.59 18.47
C ILE A 51 10.97 13.99 18.42
N GLY A 52 11.95 14.72 17.90
CA GLY A 52 13.34 14.25 17.89
C GLY A 52 14.16 14.70 16.69
N PRO A 53 15.39 14.16 16.56
CA PRO A 53 16.28 14.44 15.44
C PRO A 53 15.79 13.80 14.14
N ALA A 54 16.54 14.00 13.04
CA ALA A 54 16.17 13.56 11.71
C ALA A 54 15.92 12.03 11.55
N PRO A 55 16.76 11.12 12.10
CA PRO A 55 16.53 9.69 11.94
C PRO A 55 15.17 9.26 12.46
N SER A 56 14.43 8.47 11.65
CA SER A 56 13.09 8.01 12.01
C SER A 56 13.05 7.15 13.27
N SER A 57 14.11 6.37 13.53
CA SER A 57 14.27 5.57 14.76
C SER A 57 14.31 6.41 16.04
N GLU A 58 14.70 7.68 15.93
CA GLU A 58 14.80 8.61 17.04
C GLU A 58 13.65 9.63 17.10
N SER A 59 12.75 9.57 16.13
CA SER A 59 11.60 10.48 15.97
C SER A 59 10.29 9.72 15.69
N TYR A 60 9.93 9.52 14.43
CA TYR A 60 8.63 8.94 14.01
C TYR A 60 8.40 7.49 14.45
N LEU A 61 9.45 6.73 14.75
CA LEU A 61 9.35 5.36 15.29
C LEU A 61 9.52 5.30 16.82
N LYS A 62 9.74 6.45 17.47
CA LYS A 62 9.96 6.52 18.92
C LYS A 62 8.64 6.72 19.66
N ILE A 63 7.97 5.62 19.98
CA ILE A 63 6.66 5.59 20.64
C ILE A 63 6.54 6.54 21.83
N PRO A 64 7.49 6.56 22.82
CA PRO A 64 7.36 7.45 23.97
C PRO A 64 7.25 8.94 23.61
N ASN A 65 7.97 9.38 22.57
CA ASN A 65 7.94 10.78 22.15
C ASN A 65 6.59 11.17 21.52
N ILE A 66 5.98 10.23 20.77
CA ILE A 66 4.67 10.45 20.16
C ILE A 66 3.57 10.47 21.23
N ILE A 67 3.60 9.55 22.18
CA ILE A 67 2.65 9.51 23.30
C ILE A 67 2.78 10.77 24.15
N ALA A 68 4.01 11.19 24.51
CA ALA A 68 4.22 12.43 25.24
C ALA A 68 3.66 13.65 24.48
N ALA A 69 3.86 13.72 23.16
CA ALA A 69 3.28 14.79 22.35
C ALA A 69 1.73 14.78 22.39
N ALA A 70 1.11 13.60 22.38
CA ALA A 70 -0.35 13.47 22.47
C ALA A 70 -0.87 13.91 23.86
N GLU A 71 -0.17 13.53 24.92
CA GLU A 71 -0.54 13.91 26.30
C GLU A 71 -0.41 15.41 26.56
N ILE A 72 0.72 16.03 26.21
CA ILE A 72 0.93 17.46 26.46
C ILE A 72 0.00 18.37 25.64
N THR A 73 -0.49 17.87 24.49
CA THR A 73 -1.45 18.60 23.65
C THR A 73 -2.90 18.22 23.93
N ASN A 74 -3.14 17.29 24.83
CA ASN A 74 -4.47 16.72 25.12
C ASN A 74 -5.20 16.24 23.86
N ALA A 75 -4.51 15.45 23.03
CA ALA A 75 -5.12 14.83 21.85
C ALA A 75 -6.03 13.66 22.26
N ASP A 76 -7.26 13.61 21.75
CA ASP A 76 -8.21 12.53 22.01
C ASP A 76 -7.87 11.25 21.26
N ALA A 77 -7.23 11.39 20.10
CA ALA A 77 -6.92 10.30 19.20
C ALA A 77 -5.61 10.54 18.43
N ILE A 78 -5.04 9.45 17.92
CA ILE A 78 -3.87 9.46 17.05
C ILE A 78 -4.23 8.85 15.72
N HIS A 79 -3.98 9.57 14.60
CA HIS A 79 -4.03 9.04 13.25
C HIS A 79 -2.62 8.67 12.78
N PRO A 80 -2.33 7.39 12.53
CA PRO A 80 -0.97 6.95 12.18
C PRO A 80 -0.64 7.12 10.69
N GLY A 81 -1.61 7.42 9.83
CA GLY A 81 -1.44 7.40 8.38
C GLY A 81 -1.08 6.00 7.87
N TYR A 82 -0.05 5.91 7.04
CA TYR A 82 0.57 4.67 6.55
C TYR A 82 2.09 4.67 6.81
N GLY A 83 2.73 3.49 6.79
CA GLY A 83 4.15 3.36 7.15
C GLY A 83 4.39 3.61 8.65
N PHE A 84 5.64 3.81 9.04
CA PHE A 84 6.06 4.05 10.43
C PHE A 84 5.37 3.12 11.44
N LEU A 85 4.50 3.66 12.29
CA LEU A 85 3.83 2.94 13.37
C LEU A 85 2.39 2.53 13.04
N SER A 86 1.93 2.73 11.80
CA SER A 86 0.54 2.46 11.42
C SER A 86 0.11 0.98 11.55
N GLU A 87 1.06 0.05 11.43
CA GLU A 87 0.84 -1.39 11.61
C GLU A 87 1.67 -1.95 12.78
N ASN A 88 1.87 -1.12 13.81
CA ASN A 88 2.58 -1.53 15.02
C ASN A 88 1.62 -1.86 16.15
N ALA A 89 1.42 -3.17 16.42
CA ALA A 89 0.51 -3.65 17.46
C ALA A 89 0.85 -3.10 18.86
N LYS A 90 2.15 -2.96 19.18
CA LYS A 90 2.59 -2.41 20.46
C LYS A 90 2.17 -0.94 20.59
N PHE A 91 2.30 -0.16 19.53
CA PHE A 91 1.88 1.23 19.54
C PHE A 91 0.37 1.39 19.71
N SER A 92 -0.43 0.61 18.97
CA SER A 92 -1.88 0.60 19.12
C SER A 92 -2.30 0.26 20.55
N LYS A 93 -1.66 -0.75 21.18
CA LYS A 93 -1.92 -1.13 22.58
C LYS A 93 -1.53 -0.03 23.57
N ILE A 94 -0.38 0.61 23.39
CA ILE A 94 0.06 1.71 24.25
C ILE A 94 -0.90 2.89 24.16
N CYS A 95 -1.39 3.25 22.96
CA CYS A 95 -2.42 4.28 22.82
C CYS A 95 -3.66 3.97 23.67
N GLU A 96 -4.16 2.74 23.62
CA GLU A 96 -5.31 2.30 24.41
C GLU A 96 -5.03 2.39 25.93
N GLU A 97 -3.86 1.95 26.39
CA GLU A 97 -3.43 2.03 27.80
C GLU A 97 -3.39 3.49 28.30
N HIS A 98 -3.05 4.45 27.43
CA HIS A 98 -3.07 5.90 27.70
C HIS A 98 -4.43 6.55 27.45
N LYS A 99 -5.48 5.78 27.13
CA LYS A 99 -6.84 6.28 26.80
C LYS A 99 -6.88 7.24 25.60
N ILE A 100 -5.94 7.06 24.67
CA ILE A 100 -5.88 7.78 23.41
C ILE A 100 -6.38 6.82 22.31
N LYS A 101 -7.44 7.20 21.58
CA LYS A 101 -7.95 6.33 20.51
C LYS A 101 -6.95 6.24 19.36
N PHE A 102 -6.50 5.04 19.04
CA PHE A 102 -5.76 4.75 17.81
C PHE A 102 -6.76 4.67 16.65
N ILE A 103 -6.59 5.55 15.63
CA ILE A 103 -7.45 5.56 14.43
C ILE A 103 -6.92 4.54 13.45
N GLY A 104 -7.40 3.31 13.57
CA GLY A 104 -6.94 2.15 12.80
C GLY A 104 -7.37 0.85 13.48
N ALA A 105 -6.79 -0.25 13.01
CA ALA A 105 -7.09 -1.57 13.55
C ALA A 105 -6.55 -1.74 14.99
N SER A 106 -7.21 -2.60 15.78
CA SER A 106 -6.74 -2.93 17.12
C SER A 106 -5.39 -3.66 17.10
N ALA A 107 -4.67 -3.64 18.23
CA ALA A 107 -3.40 -4.35 18.37
C ALA A 107 -3.52 -5.85 18.00
N GLN A 108 -4.63 -6.48 18.39
CA GLN A 108 -4.90 -7.89 18.05
C GLN A 108 -5.04 -8.12 16.55
N MET A 109 -5.78 -7.24 15.84
CA MET A 109 -5.98 -7.34 14.39
C MET A 109 -4.67 -7.11 13.64
N ILE A 110 -3.89 -6.11 14.05
CA ILE A 110 -2.56 -5.83 13.48
C ILE A 110 -1.65 -7.06 13.63
N GLN A 111 -1.60 -7.65 14.80
CA GLN A 111 -0.77 -8.83 15.06
C GLN A 111 -1.24 -10.04 14.26
N GLN A 112 -2.56 -10.29 14.21
CA GLN A 112 -3.14 -11.42 13.50
C GLN A 112 -2.91 -11.35 11.99
N MET A 113 -3.04 -10.16 11.39
CA MET A 113 -2.86 -9.97 9.95
C MET A 113 -1.40 -9.71 9.56
N GLY A 114 -0.57 -9.25 10.48
CA GLY A 114 0.87 -9.04 10.26
C GLY A 114 1.71 -10.31 10.20
N ASP A 115 1.25 -11.40 10.80
CA ASP A 115 1.88 -12.72 10.68
C ASP A 115 1.30 -13.46 9.45
N LYS A 116 2.14 -13.70 8.44
CA LYS A 116 1.71 -14.29 7.15
C LYS A 116 1.04 -15.66 7.29
N ALA A 117 1.53 -16.51 8.18
CA ALA A 117 0.97 -17.84 8.38
C ALA A 117 -0.40 -17.77 9.07
N THR A 118 -0.51 -16.95 10.10
CA THR A 118 -1.77 -16.69 10.83
C THR A 118 -2.79 -16.02 9.91
N ALA A 119 -2.39 -15.01 9.14
CA ALA A 119 -3.27 -14.35 8.19
C ALA A 119 -3.82 -15.33 7.13
N LYS A 120 -2.94 -16.14 6.52
CA LYS A 120 -3.34 -17.16 5.53
C LYS A 120 -4.31 -18.20 6.14
N ALA A 121 -4.04 -18.69 7.34
CA ALA A 121 -4.91 -19.64 8.05
C ALA A 121 -6.27 -19.00 8.36
N THR A 122 -6.28 -17.77 8.84
CA THR A 122 -7.50 -17.01 9.16
C THR A 122 -8.34 -16.78 7.90
N MET A 123 -7.72 -16.37 6.80
CA MET A 123 -8.42 -16.14 5.53
C MET A 123 -8.99 -17.45 4.96
N LYS A 124 -8.24 -18.54 5.05
CA LYS A 124 -8.72 -19.88 4.67
C LYS A 124 -9.94 -20.28 5.50
N ALA A 125 -9.92 -20.05 6.82
CA ALA A 125 -11.06 -20.30 7.72
C ALA A 125 -12.27 -19.43 7.37
N ALA A 126 -12.06 -18.19 6.96
CA ALA A 126 -13.10 -17.29 6.45
C ALA A 126 -13.62 -17.72 5.05
N GLY A 127 -13.02 -18.72 4.41
CA GLY A 127 -13.40 -19.20 3.08
C GLY A 127 -12.95 -18.26 1.94
N VAL A 128 -11.90 -17.46 2.17
CA VAL A 128 -11.23 -16.68 1.13
C VAL A 128 -10.24 -17.58 0.41
N PRO A 129 -10.19 -17.56 -0.94
CA PRO A 129 -9.21 -18.33 -1.70
C PRO A 129 -7.77 -17.95 -1.31
N THR A 130 -6.96 -18.95 -0.95
CA THR A 130 -5.53 -18.76 -0.66
C THR A 130 -4.70 -19.51 -1.68
N ILE A 131 -3.45 -19.09 -1.90
CA ILE A 131 -2.55 -19.77 -2.83
C ILE A 131 -2.42 -21.24 -2.41
N PRO A 132 -2.78 -22.20 -3.27
CA PRO A 132 -2.64 -23.63 -2.96
C PRO A 132 -1.18 -23.99 -2.66
N GLY A 133 -0.96 -24.85 -1.65
CA GLY A 133 0.39 -25.22 -1.25
C GLY A 133 0.41 -26.11 -0.02
N SER A 134 1.57 -26.19 0.63
CA SER A 134 1.75 -26.90 1.89
C SER A 134 1.08 -26.16 3.06
N GLU A 135 0.66 -26.91 4.08
CA GLU A 135 0.10 -26.36 5.33
C GLU A 135 1.20 -26.09 6.38
N GLY A 136 2.41 -25.83 5.94
CA GLY A 136 3.56 -25.62 6.80
C GLY A 136 4.84 -26.16 6.17
N ILE A 137 5.83 -26.43 7.03
CA ILE A 137 7.11 -27.02 6.64
C ILE A 137 6.91 -28.43 6.06
N ILE A 138 7.56 -28.71 4.98
CA ILE A 138 7.54 -30.02 4.32
C ILE A 138 8.72 -30.85 4.86
N PRO A 139 8.48 -31.94 5.58
CA PRO A 139 9.56 -32.68 6.22
C PRO A 139 10.37 -33.55 5.27
N THR A 140 9.79 -34.01 4.15
CA THR A 140 10.45 -34.94 3.22
C THR A 140 10.19 -34.58 1.77
N PHE A 141 11.11 -34.99 0.89
CA PHE A 141 10.95 -34.82 -0.56
C PHE A 141 9.73 -35.58 -1.12
N GLU A 142 9.43 -36.78 -0.59
CA GLU A 142 8.26 -37.56 -0.99
C GLU A 142 6.94 -36.82 -0.71
N GLU A 143 6.86 -36.09 0.40
CA GLU A 143 5.70 -35.26 0.70
C GLU A 143 5.65 -34.04 -0.20
N CYS A 144 6.80 -33.41 -0.48
CA CYS A 144 6.92 -32.33 -1.47
C CYS A 144 6.36 -32.75 -2.83
N LYS A 145 6.74 -33.95 -3.31
CA LYS A 145 6.28 -34.50 -4.58
C LYS A 145 4.74 -34.68 -4.62
N LYS A 146 4.15 -35.20 -3.55
CA LYS A 146 2.69 -35.35 -3.43
C LYS A 146 1.98 -33.99 -3.45
N LEU A 147 2.51 -33.02 -2.70
CA LEU A 147 1.96 -31.66 -2.64
C LEU A 147 2.09 -30.93 -3.97
N ALA A 148 3.23 -31.05 -4.67
CA ALA A 148 3.42 -30.47 -5.99
C ALA A 148 2.41 -30.99 -7.02
N LYS A 149 2.16 -32.32 -7.04
CA LYS A 149 1.11 -32.93 -7.88
C LYS A 149 -0.29 -32.41 -7.55
N LYS A 150 -0.60 -32.25 -6.26
CA LYS A 150 -1.90 -31.71 -5.80
C LYS A 150 -2.06 -30.23 -6.19
N ALA A 151 -1.00 -29.43 -6.04
CA ALA A 151 -1.00 -28.01 -6.40
C ALA A 151 -1.02 -27.77 -7.92
N LYS A 152 -0.61 -28.78 -8.70
CA LYS A 152 -0.38 -28.74 -10.16
C LYS A 152 0.76 -27.78 -10.54
N TYR A 153 1.65 -28.23 -11.40
CA TYR A 153 2.75 -27.40 -11.89
C TYR A 153 2.24 -26.20 -12.72
N PRO A 154 2.98 -25.07 -12.75
CA PRO A 154 4.22 -24.81 -12.04
C PRO A 154 4.02 -24.57 -10.54
N VAL A 155 5.04 -24.88 -9.73
CA VAL A 155 5.06 -24.65 -8.28
C VAL A 155 6.30 -23.86 -7.88
N MET A 156 6.20 -23.17 -6.74
CA MET A 156 7.30 -22.43 -6.14
C MET A 156 7.70 -23.13 -4.82
N LEU A 157 8.94 -23.55 -4.74
CA LEU A 157 9.56 -23.98 -3.49
C LEU A 157 10.11 -22.74 -2.78
N LYS A 158 9.86 -22.63 -1.49
CA LYS A 158 10.27 -21.47 -0.67
C LYS A 158 10.85 -21.95 0.65
N ALA A 159 11.98 -21.36 1.04
CA ALA A 159 12.52 -21.55 2.38
C ALA A 159 11.72 -20.75 3.41
N THR A 160 11.57 -21.30 4.61
CA THR A 160 10.90 -20.60 5.73
C THR A 160 11.70 -19.41 6.23
N ALA A 161 13.04 -19.50 6.18
CA ALA A 161 13.97 -18.45 6.54
C ALA A 161 14.52 -17.80 5.25
N GLY A 162 13.67 -17.17 4.44
CA GLY A 162 14.03 -16.60 3.15
C GLY A 162 13.82 -15.07 3.09
N GLY A 163 14.66 -14.40 2.32
CA GLY A 163 14.52 -12.98 1.99
C GLY A 163 15.31 -12.62 0.74
N GLY A 164 14.87 -11.60 -0.02
CA GLY A 164 15.55 -11.16 -1.23
C GLY A 164 15.63 -12.19 -2.36
N GLY A 165 14.69 -13.13 -2.43
CA GLY A 165 14.63 -14.17 -3.46
C GLY A 165 15.53 -15.39 -3.23
N LYS A 166 16.37 -15.40 -2.18
CA LYS A 166 17.18 -16.56 -1.81
C LYS A 166 16.35 -17.66 -1.18
N GLY A 167 16.67 -18.93 -1.49
CA GLY A 167 15.90 -20.08 -1.03
C GLY A 167 14.55 -20.24 -1.74
N MET A 168 14.39 -19.66 -2.92
CA MET A 168 13.20 -19.80 -3.76
C MET A 168 13.55 -20.43 -5.10
N ARG A 169 12.73 -21.41 -5.55
CA ARG A 169 12.88 -22.04 -6.86
C ARG A 169 11.52 -22.25 -7.51
N ALA A 170 11.37 -21.71 -8.71
CA ALA A 170 10.25 -22.05 -9.58
C ALA A 170 10.51 -23.40 -10.24
N VAL A 171 9.53 -24.29 -10.13
CA VAL A 171 9.59 -25.64 -10.72
C VAL A 171 8.43 -25.78 -11.68
N TRP A 172 8.77 -25.91 -12.97
CA TRP A 172 7.79 -25.93 -14.06
C TRP A 172 7.27 -27.32 -14.38
N LYS A 173 8.06 -28.37 -14.11
CA LYS A 173 7.77 -29.77 -14.42
C LYS A 173 8.14 -30.67 -13.25
N GLU A 174 7.52 -31.87 -13.19
CA GLU A 174 7.83 -32.86 -12.16
C GLU A 174 9.30 -33.30 -12.18
N GLU A 175 9.91 -33.37 -13.36
CA GLU A 175 11.30 -33.81 -13.57
C GLU A 175 12.31 -32.87 -12.90
N ASP A 176 11.99 -31.59 -12.77
CA ASP A 176 12.87 -30.56 -12.20
C ASP A 176 12.68 -30.42 -10.67
N LEU A 177 11.70 -31.12 -10.07
CA LEU A 177 11.32 -30.90 -8.68
C LEU A 177 12.42 -31.29 -7.70
N GLU A 178 13.09 -32.43 -7.92
CA GLU A 178 14.12 -32.94 -7.01
C GLU A 178 15.33 -32.01 -6.97
N LYS A 179 15.82 -31.62 -8.14
CA LYS A 179 16.90 -30.64 -8.25
C LYS A 179 16.54 -29.29 -7.61
N GLY A 180 15.34 -28.79 -7.90
CA GLY A 180 14.85 -27.54 -7.32
C GLY A 180 14.75 -27.59 -5.79
N TRP A 181 14.34 -28.73 -5.24
CA TRP A 181 14.28 -28.98 -3.80
C TRP A 181 15.66 -28.96 -3.13
N GLU A 182 16.62 -29.67 -3.72
CA GLU A 182 18.00 -29.73 -3.20
C GLU A 182 18.68 -28.37 -3.27
N ASP A 183 18.61 -27.70 -4.43
CA ASP A 183 19.22 -26.38 -4.67
C ASP A 183 18.67 -25.33 -3.70
N ALA A 184 17.35 -25.28 -3.51
CA ALA A 184 16.71 -24.31 -2.61
C ALA A 184 17.08 -24.54 -1.14
N ARG A 185 17.13 -25.80 -0.70
CA ARG A 185 17.55 -26.16 0.66
C ARG A 185 19.00 -25.82 0.92
N GLN A 186 19.89 -26.17 -0.01
CA GLN A 186 21.32 -25.90 0.12
C GLN A 186 21.60 -24.40 0.19
N GLU A 187 20.95 -23.61 -0.67
CA GLU A 187 21.08 -22.15 -0.67
C GLU A 187 20.57 -21.54 0.64
N SER A 188 19.41 -21.99 1.12
CA SER A 188 18.82 -21.50 2.36
C SER A 188 19.67 -21.85 3.58
N LYS A 189 20.18 -23.07 3.64
CA LYS A 189 21.08 -23.52 4.71
C LYS A 189 22.36 -22.70 4.75
N ALA A 190 22.95 -22.43 3.58
CA ALA A 190 24.16 -21.62 3.47
C ALA A 190 23.92 -20.15 3.86
N ALA A 191 22.79 -19.57 3.46
CA ALA A 191 22.51 -18.15 3.68
C ALA A 191 21.90 -17.84 5.06
N PHE A 192 21.10 -18.74 5.62
CA PHE A 192 20.26 -18.49 6.80
C PHE A 192 20.41 -19.53 7.91
N GLY A 193 21.19 -20.60 7.71
CA GLY A 193 21.37 -21.69 8.66
C GLY A 193 20.14 -22.61 8.84
N ASN A 194 19.09 -22.42 8.04
CA ASN A 194 17.84 -23.19 8.06
C ASN A 194 17.50 -23.65 6.65
N ASP A 195 17.14 -24.94 6.51
CA ASP A 195 16.77 -25.58 5.24
C ASP A 195 15.30 -26.05 5.22
N ASP A 196 14.47 -25.58 6.12
CA ASP A 196 13.03 -25.84 6.14
C ASP A 196 12.34 -25.21 4.94
N MET A 197 11.56 -26.02 4.22
CA MET A 197 10.91 -25.62 2.98
C MET A 197 9.39 -25.75 3.08
N TYR A 198 8.72 -24.89 2.34
CA TYR A 198 7.32 -25.05 1.99
C TYR A 198 7.11 -24.87 0.47
N LEU A 199 5.94 -25.26 -0.01
CA LEU A 199 5.59 -25.22 -1.42
C LEU A 199 4.32 -24.43 -1.64
N GLU A 200 4.29 -23.62 -2.69
CA GLU A 200 3.08 -22.94 -3.15
C GLU A 200 2.90 -23.10 -4.66
N LYS A 201 1.67 -23.01 -5.13
CA LYS A 201 1.37 -22.87 -6.56
C LYS A 201 2.06 -21.61 -7.08
N LEU A 202 2.80 -21.72 -8.17
CA LEU A 202 3.31 -20.55 -8.88
C LEU A 202 2.16 -19.93 -9.67
N ILE A 203 1.88 -18.67 -9.38
CA ILE A 203 0.87 -17.92 -10.10
C ILE A 203 1.52 -17.32 -11.35
N GLU A 204 1.02 -17.72 -12.51
CA GLU A 204 1.57 -17.29 -13.79
C GLU A 204 0.98 -15.94 -14.21
N GLU A 205 1.84 -15.04 -14.69
CA GLU A 205 1.45 -13.71 -15.18
C GLU A 205 0.51 -12.98 -14.20
N PRO A 206 0.88 -12.89 -12.90
CA PRO A 206 -0.03 -12.40 -11.90
C PRO A 206 -0.27 -10.89 -12.06
N ARG A 207 -1.52 -10.49 -11.77
CA ARG A 207 -1.83 -9.10 -11.44
C ARG A 207 -1.95 -8.94 -9.94
N HIS A 208 -1.49 -7.81 -9.45
CA HIS A 208 -1.71 -7.38 -8.09
C HIS A 208 -2.96 -6.53 -8.04
N ILE A 209 -4.07 -7.13 -7.62
CA ILE A 209 -5.35 -6.45 -7.48
C ILE A 209 -5.76 -6.50 -6.02
N GLU A 210 -6.18 -5.38 -5.50
CA GLU A 210 -6.54 -5.23 -4.10
C GLU A 210 -7.95 -4.68 -3.93
N ILE A 211 -8.60 -5.04 -2.83
CA ILE A 211 -9.94 -4.57 -2.48
C ILE A 211 -9.86 -3.67 -1.25
N GLN A 212 -10.28 -2.41 -1.40
CA GLN A 212 -10.43 -1.49 -0.29
C GLN A 212 -11.64 -1.90 0.55
N ILE A 213 -11.45 -2.06 1.85
CA ILE A 213 -12.53 -2.34 2.80
C ILE A 213 -12.59 -1.26 3.87
N VAL A 214 -13.78 -1.13 4.46
CA VAL A 214 -14.01 -0.42 5.72
C VAL A 214 -14.91 -1.29 6.59
N GLY A 215 -14.57 -1.42 7.86
CA GLY A 215 -15.36 -2.13 8.85
C GLY A 215 -15.61 -1.27 10.09
N ASP A 216 -16.67 -1.54 10.84
CA ASP A 216 -17.05 -0.83 12.06
C ASP A 216 -17.04 -1.72 13.32
N ALA A 217 -17.14 -1.08 14.48
CA ALA A 217 -17.19 -1.78 15.76
C ALA A 217 -18.46 -2.63 15.96
N PHE A 218 -19.46 -2.53 15.07
CA PHE A 218 -20.70 -3.28 15.10
C PHE A 218 -20.63 -4.61 14.31
N GLY A 219 -19.47 -4.89 13.71
CA GLY A 219 -19.19 -6.10 12.94
C GLY A 219 -19.68 -6.04 11.50
N LYS A 220 -20.00 -4.87 10.97
CA LYS A 220 -20.34 -4.65 9.56
C LYS A 220 -19.09 -4.23 8.80
N ALA A 221 -18.99 -4.70 7.55
CA ALA A 221 -17.96 -4.26 6.62
C ALA A 221 -18.56 -4.02 5.23
N CYS A 222 -17.89 -3.18 4.45
CA CYS A 222 -18.17 -2.99 3.03
C CYS A 222 -16.87 -2.92 2.23
N HIS A 223 -16.96 -3.13 0.91
CA HIS A 223 -15.86 -2.86 0.00
C HIS A 223 -16.10 -1.61 -0.83
N LEU A 224 -15.02 -0.86 -1.07
CA LEU A 224 -15.02 0.35 -1.89
C LEU A 224 -14.43 0.09 -3.29
N SER A 225 -14.63 -1.11 -3.82
CA SER A 225 -14.10 -1.62 -5.09
C SER A 225 -12.60 -1.93 -5.06
N GLU A 226 -12.06 -2.22 -6.25
CA GLU A 226 -10.68 -2.65 -6.45
C GLU A 226 -9.76 -1.53 -6.90
N ARG A 227 -8.45 -1.78 -6.73
CA ARG A 227 -7.35 -1.08 -7.40
C ARG A 227 -6.42 -2.09 -8.06
N ASP A 228 -5.88 -1.77 -9.21
CA ASP A 228 -4.81 -2.52 -9.88
C ASP A 228 -3.47 -1.86 -9.55
N CYS A 229 -2.59 -2.60 -8.91
CA CYS A 229 -1.29 -2.16 -8.44
C CYS A 229 -0.15 -2.96 -9.08
N SER A 230 -0.38 -3.49 -10.29
CA SER A 230 0.56 -4.40 -10.94
C SER A 230 1.83 -3.70 -11.46
N VAL A 231 1.77 -2.39 -11.77
CA VAL A 231 2.96 -1.63 -12.18
C VAL A 231 3.81 -1.32 -10.94
N GLN A 232 4.82 -2.15 -10.72
CA GLN A 232 5.67 -2.09 -9.53
C GLN A 232 7.11 -2.46 -9.84
N ARG A 233 8.06 -1.88 -9.13
CA ARG A 233 9.48 -2.17 -9.22
C ARG A 233 10.00 -2.65 -7.88
N ARG A 234 10.63 -3.84 -7.83
CA ARG A 234 11.13 -4.44 -6.57
C ARG A 234 10.06 -4.48 -5.47
N HIS A 235 8.82 -4.82 -5.84
CA HIS A 235 7.63 -4.85 -4.97
C HIS A 235 7.17 -3.48 -4.43
N GLN A 236 7.68 -2.38 -4.99
CA GLN A 236 7.18 -1.03 -4.72
C GLN A 236 6.25 -0.59 -5.86
N LYS A 237 5.02 -0.26 -5.54
CA LYS A 237 4.02 0.24 -6.48
C LYS A 237 4.48 1.59 -7.04
N LEU A 238 4.35 1.80 -8.34
CA LEU A 238 4.74 3.05 -9.02
C LEU A 238 3.52 3.77 -9.60
N THR A 239 2.60 2.99 -10.16
CA THR A 239 1.36 3.50 -10.76
C THR A 239 0.22 2.56 -10.39
N GLU A 240 -0.90 3.14 -10.01
CA GLU A 240 -2.11 2.42 -9.65
C GLU A 240 -3.31 2.96 -10.43
N GLU A 241 -4.28 2.09 -10.72
CA GLU A 241 -5.51 2.50 -11.39
C GLU A 241 -6.76 1.79 -10.86
N THR A 242 -7.89 2.44 -11.00
CA THR A 242 -9.21 1.87 -10.69
C THR A 242 -10.26 2.39 -11.66
N PRO A 243 -11.16 1.50 -12.17
CA PRO A 243 -11.11 0.05 -12.05
C PRO A 243 -9.95 -0.58 -12.82
N SER A 244 -9.57 -1.80 -12.46
CA SER A 244 -8.56 -2.56 -13.20
C SER A 244 -9.06 -2.88 -14.62
N PRO A 245 -8.24 -2.69 -15.67
CA PRO A 245 -8.60 -3.04 -17.03
C PRO A 245 -8.78 -4.55 -17.23
N PHE A 246 -8.27 -5.37 -16.33
CA PHE A 246 -8.41 -6.83 -16.35
C PHE A 246 -9.68 -7.32 -15.67
N MET A 247 -10.33 -6.47 -14.86
CA MET A 247 -11.47 -6.84 -14.04
C MET A 247 -12.75 -7.03 -14.88
N THR A 248 -13.52 -8.05 -14.55
CA THR A 248 -14.91 -8.21 -15.00
C THR A 248 -15.86 -7.98 -13.83
N ASP A 249 -17.12 -7.64 -14.12
CA ASP A 249 -18.14 -7.45 -13.07
C ASP A 249 -18.32 -8.69 -12.19
N LYS A 250 -18.22 -9.88 -12.79
CA LYS A 250 -18.28 -11.15 -12.07
C LYS A 250 -17.11 -11.28 -11.08
N LEU A 251 -15.89 -11.02 -11.55
CA LEU A 251 -14.69 -11.12 -10.73
C LEU A 251 -14.71 -10.08 -9.60
N ARG A 252 -15.06 -8.82 -9.91
CA ARG A 252 -15.23 -7.74 -8.91
C ARG A 252 -16.20 -8.14 -7.81
N LYS A 253 -17.36 -8.69 -8.17
CA LYS A 253 -18.36 -9.17 -7.21
C LYS A 253 -17.81 -10.30 -6.33
N GLN A 254 -17.06 -11.23 -6.91
CA GLN A 254 -16.48 -12.35 -6.18
C GLN A 254 -15.37 -11.89 -5.21
N MET A 255 -14.45 -11.07 -5.68
CA MET A 255 -13.34 -10.54 -4.86
C MET A 255 -13.85 -9.61 -3.76
N GLY A 256 -14.77 -8.70 -4.10
CA GLY A 256 -15.41 -7.82 -3.13
C GLY A 256 -16.14 -8.59 -2.02
N ALA A 257 -16.92 -9.61 -2.38
CA ALA A 257 -17.60 -10.47 -1.40
C ALA A 257 -16.60 -11.25 -0.52
N ALA A 258 -15.50 -11.74 -1.09
CA ALA A 258 -14.46 -12.42 -0.32
C ALA A 258 -13.78 -11.49 0.67
N ALA A 259 -13.47 -10.24 0.27
CA ALA A 259 -12.86 -9.24 1.13
C ALA A 259 -13.79 -8.80 2.27
N VAL A 260 -15.08 -8.56 1.99
CA VAL A 260 -16.07 -8.23 3.02
C VAL A 260 -16.22 -9.39 4.01
N LYS A 261 -16.35 -10.62 3.51
CA LYS A 261 -16.45 -11.82 4.35
C LYS A 261 -15.23 -11.99 5.26
N ALA A 262 -14.02 -11.71 4.74
CA ALA A 262 -12.81 -11.71 5.54
C ALA A 262 -12.87 -10.68 6.67
N ALA A 263 -13.23 -9.43 6.33
CA ALA A 263 -13.33 -8.33 7.29
C ALA A 263 -14.37 -8.59 8.38
N GLU A 264 -15.55 -9.10 8.03
CA GLU A 264 -16.59 -9.46 9.00
C GLU A 264 -16.17 -10.64 9.89
N PHE A 265 -15.48 -11.65 9.31
CA PHE A 265 -15.00 -12.81 10.06
C PHE A 265 -14.02 -12.43 11.17
N ILE A 266 -13.11 -11.49 10.90
CA ILE A 266 -12.16 -11.00 11.91
C ILE A 266 -12.70 -9.81 12.71
N LYS A 267 -13.94 -9.35 12.45
CA LYS A 267 -14.55 -8.16 13.05
C LYS A 267 -13.67 -6.92 12.87
N TYR A 268 -13.21 -6.70 11.65
CA TYR A 268 -12.29 -5.62 11.32
C TYR A 268 -12.89 -4.25 11.60
N GLU A 269 -12.12 -3.37 12.25
CA GLU A 269 -12.49 -1.97 12.50
C GLU A 269 -11.49 -1.04 11.79
N GLY A 270 -12.00 -0.05 11.07
CA GLY A 270 -11.21 0.94 10.33
C GLY A 270 -11.14 0.66 8.83
N ALA A 271 -10.31 1.44 8.14
CA ALA A 271 -9.98 1.18 6.74
C ALA A 271 -8.86 0.15 6.63
N GLY A 272 -9.00 -0.77 5.71
CA GLY A 272 -8.00 -1.80 5.40
C GLY A 272 -8.08 -2.21 3.95
N THR A 273 -7.10 -2.97 3.51
CA THR A 273 -7.03 -3.46 2.13
C THR A 273 -6.69 -4.93 2.10
N VAL A 274 -7.46 -5.70 1.36
CA VAL A 274 -7.19 -7.11 1.11
C VAL A 274 -6.53 -7.24 -0.26
N GLU A 275 -5.28 -7.66 -0.29
CA GLU A 275 -4.48 -7.81 -1.50
C GLU A 275 -4.55 -9.22 -2.05
N PHE A 276 -4.69 -9.32 -3.38
CA PHE A 276 -4.81 -10.59 -4.10
C PHE A 276 -3.84 -10.64 -5.28
N LEU A 277 -3.34 -11.85 -5.54
CA LEU A 277 -2.79 -12.19 -6.85
C LEU A 277 -3.90 -12.76 -7.71
N VAL A 278 -4.04 -12.23 -8.93
CA VAL A 278 -5.03 -12.71 -9.92
C VAL A 278 -4.28 -13.28 -11.10
N ASP A 279 -4.51 -14.55 -11.41
CA ASP A 279 -3.87 -15.24 -12.53
C ASP A 279 -4.49 -14.87 -13.89
N LYS A 280 -3.85 -15.28 -14.98
CA LYS A 280 -4.34 -15.07 -16.35
C LYS A 280 -5.71 -15.69 -16.64
N HIS A 281 -6.16 -16.64 -15.82
CA HIS A 281 -7.48 -17.29 -15.92
C HIS A 281 -8.53 -16.63 -15.03
N ARG A 282 -8.18 -15.49 -14.37
CA ARG A 282 -9.02 -14.76 -13.42
C ARG A 282 -9.35 -15.53 -12.14
N ASN A 283 -8.53 -16.49 -11.74
CA ASN A 283 -8.55 -16.99 -10.37
C ASN A 283 -7.81 -16.02 -9.48
N PHE A 284 -8.33 -15.79 -8.28
CA PHE A 284 -7.72 -14.86 -7.33
C PHE A 284 -7.35 -15.58 -6.03
N TYR A 285 -6.27 -15.13 -5.43
CA TYR A 285 -5.70 -15.75 -4.24
C TYR A 285 -5.25 -14.67 -3.27
N PHE A 286 -5.64 -14.80 -2.01
CA PHE A 286 -5.20 -13.91 -0.94
C PHE A 286 -3.67 -13.88 -0.85
N MET A 287 -3.12 -12.69 -0.82
CA MET A 287 -1.70 -12.44 -0.63
C MET A 287 -1.42 -11.92 0.78
N GLU A 288 -2.00 -10.78 1.13
CA GLU A 288 -1.89 -10.16 2.44
C GLU A 288 -3.04 -9.19 2.73
N MET A 289 -3.13 -8.72 3.95
CA MET A 289 -4.06 -7.68 4.35
C MET A 289 -3.30 -6.54 5.03
N ASN A 290 -3.45 -5.33 4.51
CA ASN A 290 -2.93 -4.12 5.14
C ASN A 290 -3.98 -3.56 6.09
N THR A 291 -3.62 -3.43 7.38
CA THR A 291 -4.52 -2.99 8.45
C THR A 291 -4.50 -1.47 8.66
N ARG A 292 -4.38 -0.72 7.58
CA ARG A 292 -4.24 0.73 7.53
C ARG A 292 -4.78 1.31 6.23
N ILE A 293 -4.83 2.62 6.17
CA ILE A 293 -4.97 3.34 4.88
C ILE A 293 -3.75 3.08 4.00
N GLN A 294 -3.92 3.00 2.69
CA GLN A 294 -2.82 2.85 1.73
C GLN A 294 -2.51 4.16 1.00
N VAL A 295 -1.33 4.23 0.36
CA VAL A 295 -0.88 5.39 -0.41
C VAL A 295 -1.91 5.73 -1.49
N GLU A 296 -2.38 4.73 -2.21
CA GLU A 296 -3.25 4.78 -3.38
C GLU A 296 -4.75 4.92 -3.07
N HIS A 297 -5.13 5.20 -1.82
CA HIS A 297 -6.54 5.45 -1.47
C HIS A 297 -7.22 6.56 -2.29
N PRO A 298 -6.50 7.61 -2.76
CA PRO A 298 -7.12 8.70 -3.49
C PRO A 298 -7.84 8.27 -4.77
N ILE A 299 -7.34 7.27 -5.51
CA ILE A 299 -8.03 6.81 -6.73
C ILE A 299 -9.38 6.19 -6.41
N THR A 300 -9.50 5.44 -5.30
CA THR A 300 -10.78 4.92 -4.82
C THR A 300 -11.73 6.07 -4.48
N GLU A 301 -11.27 7.07 -3.71
CA GLU A 301 -12.07 8.24 -3.37
C GLU A 301 -12.65 8.94 -4.59
N GLN A 302 -11.82 9.10 -5.63
CA GLN A 302 -12.20 9.81 -6.86
C GLN A 302 -13.27 9.09 -7.68
N VAL A 303 -13.27 7.76 -7.74
CA VAL A 303 -14.22 7.02 -8.58
C VAL A 303 -15.57 6.75 -7.91
N ILE A 304 -15.66 6.94 -6.60
CA ILE A 304 -16.89 6.69 -5.83
C ILE A 304 -17.40 7.92 -5.07
N ASP A 305 -16.68 9.03 -5.13
CA ASP A 305 -16.99 10.29 -4.40
C ASP A 305 -17.14 10.04 -2.89
N PHE A 306 -16.05 9.62 -2.23
CA PHE A 306 -16.06 9.20 -0.83
C PHE A 306 -14.76 9.56 -0.11
N ASP A 307 -14.84 10.30 0.99
CA ASP A 307 -13.67 10.63 1.83
C ASP A 307 -13.37 9.48 2.81
N LEU A 308 -12.38 8.68 2.46
CA LEU A 308 -11.98 7.50 3.24
C LEU A 308 -11.31 7.87 4.58
N ILE A 309 -10.61 9.00 4.64
CA ILE A 309 -10.01 9.50 5.89
C ILE A 309 -11.11 9.96 6.85
N ALA A 310 -12.13 10.66 6.34
CA ALA A 310 -13.28 11.05 7.15
C ALA A 310 -14.03 9.83 7.72
N GLU A 311 -14.19 8.79 6.91
CA GLU A 311 -14.80 7.53 7.34
C GLU A 311 -13.98 6.83 8.42
N GLN A 312 -12.64 6.75 8.28
CA GLN A 312 -11.78 6.23 9.34
C GLN A 312 -11.97 6.95 10.68
N ILE A 313 -12.03 8.28 10.64
CA ILE A 313 -12.22 9.11 11.84
C ILE A 313 -13.59 8.86 12.46
N LYS A 314 -14.65 8.77 11.65
CA LYS A 314 -16.03 8.51 12.11
C LYS A 314 -16.13 7.13 12.77
N VAL A 315 -15.59 6.10 12.11
CA VAL A 315 -15.59 4.72 12.64
C VAL A 315 -14.82 4.66 13.96
N ALA A 316 -13.64 5.25 14.03
CA ALA A 316 -12.83 5.29 15.25
C ALA A 316 -13.55 6.05 16.38
N ALA A 317 -14.42 7.01 16.06
CA ALA A 317 -15.29 7.71 17.02
C ALA A 317 -16.56 6.92 17.40
N GLY A 318 -16.65 5.64 17.02
CA GLY A 318 -17.76 4.74 17.36
C GLY A 318 -19.01 4.92 16.49
N LYS A 319 -18.89 5.52 15.31
CA LYS A 319 -20.01 5.61 14.35
C LYS A 319 -20.06 4.35 13.47
N PRO A 320 -21.26 3.93 13.05
CA PRO A 320 -21.39 2.89 12.04
C PRO A 320 -20.82 3.38 10.69
N ILE A 321 -20.38 2.45 9.84
CA ILE A 321 -19.92 2.77 8.48
C ILE A 321 -21.05 3.44 7.68
N GLU A 322 -20.72 4.51 6.95
CA GLU A 322 -21.57 5.12 5.94
C GLU A 322 -21.34 4.50 4.57
N GLY A 323 -20.20 3.85 4.38
CA GLY A 323 -19.84 3.14 3.17
C GLY A 323 -20.79 1.97 2.83
N LYS A 324 -20.81 1.61 1.57
CA LYS A 324 -21.55 0.46 1.02
C LYS A 324 -20.65 -0.22 -0.02
N ASN A 325 -21.10 -1.34 -0.56
CA ASN A 325 -20.39 -1.97 -1.67
C ASN A 325 -20.55 -1.12 -2.94
N TYR A 326 -19.45 -0.51 -3.36
CA TYR A 326 -19.43 0.40 -4.52
C TYR A 326 -19.00 -0.32 -5.79
N ILE A 327 -19.52 0.19 -6.92
CA ILE A 327 -19.06 -0.11 -8.26
C ILE A 327 -18.54 1.21 -8.84
N PRO A 328 -17.29 1.27 -9.32
CA PRO A 328 -16.71 2.49 -9.90
C PRO A 328 -17.52 2.96 -11.10
N LYS A 329 -17.74 4.26 -11.20
CA LYS A 329 -18.43 4.88 -12.35
C LYS A 329 -17.48 5.66 -13.25
N LEU A 330 -16.33 6.00 -12.72
CA LEU A 330 -15.26 6.75 -13.37
C LEU A 330 -14.01 5.87 -13.43
N HIS A 331 -13.00 6.34 -14.15
CA HIS A 331 -11.68 5.75 -14.17
C HIS A 331 -10.66 6.73 -13.55
N SER A 332 -9.83 6.26 -12.64
CA SER A 332 -8.80 7.08 -11.99
C SER A 332 -7.45 6.38 -12.03
N ILE A 333 -6.40 7.16 -12.29
CA ILE A 333 -4.99 6.71 -12.33
C ILE A 333 -4.21 7.57 -11.36
N GLU A 334 -3.36 6.95 -10.54
CA GLU A 334 -2.37 7.61 -9.68
C GLU A 334 -0.97 7.28 -10.16
N CYS A 335 -0.12 8.31 -10.27
CA CYS A 335 1.32 8.17 -10.45
C CYS A 335 2.03 8.66 -9.20
N ARG A 336 2.89 7.80 -8.61
CA ARG A 336 3.73 8.19 -7.48
C ARG A 336 4.92 8.98 -7.99
N ILE A 337 4.96 10.27 -7.64
CA ILE A 337 6.07 11.15 -8.00
C ILE A 337 7.12 11.08 -6.90
N ASN A 338 8.20 10.39 -7.20
CA ASN A 338 9.32 10.20 -6.29
C ASN A 338 10.49 11.10 -6.69
N ALA A 339 11.24 11.59 -5.72
CA ALA A 339 12.53 12.25 -5.94
C ALA A 339 13.61 11.19 -6.22
N GLU A 340 13.55 10.60 -7.41
CA GLU A 340 14.40 9.51 -7.89
C GLU A 340 14.76 9.73 -9.35
N ASP A 341 15.94 9.24 -9.77
CA ASP A 341 16.41 9.32 -11.15
C ASP A 341 16.09 8.01 -11.90
N PRO A 342 15.05 7.97 -12.75
CA PRO A 342 14.63 6.75 -13.45
C PRO A 342 15.64 6.27 -14.49
N TYR A 343 16.52 7.17 -15.00
CA TYR A 343 17.59 6.81 -15.93
C TYR A 343 18.81 6.18 -15.23
N ASN A 344 18.90 6.30 -13.89
CA ASN A 344 19.96 5.74 -13.06
C ASN A 344 19.41 4.77 -12.01
N ASP A 345 18.70 3.75 -12.46
CA ASP A 345 18.13 2.67 -11.62
C ASP A 345 17.26 3.19 -10.45
N PHE A 346 16.52 4.29 -10.65
CA PHE A 346 15.67 4.95 -9.65
C PHE A 346 16.45 5.36 -8.38
N ARG A 347 17.67 5.80 -8.56
CA ARG A 347 18.50 6.28 -7.45
C ARG A 347 17.85 7.51 -6.78
N PRO A 348 17.74 7.56 -5.44
CA PRO A 348 17.21 8.72 -4.72
C PRO A 348 17.94 10.02 -5.05
N SER A 349 17.17 11.08 -5.21
CA SER A 349 17.65 12.44 -5.56
C SER A 349 17.17 13.46 -4.52
N PRO A 350 17.65 13.41 -3.25
CA PRO A 350 17.34 14.43 -2.26
C PRO A 350 17.95 15.79 -2.66
N GLY A 351 17.33 16.88 -2.24
CA GLY A 351 17.83 18.22 -2.56
C GLY A 351 16.76 19.30 -2.46
N ILE A 352 17.13 20.52 -2.85
CA ILE A 352 16.25 21.68 -2.82
C ILE A 352 15.46 21.75 -4.12
N ILE A 353 14.13 21.84 -4.02
CA ILE A 353 13.25 22.16 -5.13
C ILE A 353 13.43 23.65 -5.46
N LYS A 354 14.02 23.95 -6.63
CA LYS A 354 14.25 25.32 -7.09
C LYS A 354 12.99 25.92 -7.70
N THR A 355 12.39 25.17 -8.63
CA THR A 355 11.16 25.55 -9.33
C THR A 355 10.12 24.48 -9.09
N LEU A 356 8.88 24.88 -8.84
CA LEU A 356 7.72 24.00 -8.75
C LEU A 356 6.56 24.64 -9.50
N HIS A 357 6.07 23.96 -10.54
CA HIS A 357 4.77 24.25 -11.15
C HIS A 357 3.91 23.00 -11.09
N THR A 358 2.73 23.10 -10.50
CA THR A 358 1.82 21.97 -10.29
C THR A 358 0.76 21.92 -11.37
N PRO A 359 0.43 20.70 -11.90
CA PRO A 359 -0.64 20.55 -12.88
C PRO A 359 -2.01 20.84 -12.26
N GLY A 360 -2.94 21.26 -13.11
CA GLY A 360 -4.29 21.57 -12.68
C GLY A 360 -5.35 21.17 -13.71
N GLY A 361 -6.56 21.72 -13.56
CA GLY A 361 -7.69 21.50 -14.45
C GLY A 361 -8.65 20.40 -13.99
N HIS A 362 -9.74 20.22 -14.75
CA HIS A 362 -10.83 19.30 -14.38
C HIS A 362 -10.36 17.86 -14.28
N GLY A 363 -10.63 17.21 -13.13
CA GLY A 363 -10.28 15.82 -12.87
C GLY A 363 -8.78 15.58 -12.64
N VAL A 364 -8.01 16.60 -12.25
CA VAL A 364 -6.65 16.49 -11.76
C VAL A 364 -6.63 16.78 -10.27
N ARG A 365 -6.08 15.84 -9.49
CA ARG A 365 -5.82 15.99 -8.07
C ARG A 365 -4.34 15.80 -7.81
N LEU A 366 -3.76 16.62 -6.97
CA LEU A 366 -2.38 16.51 -6.53
C LEU A 366 -2.31 16.47 -5.01
N ASP A 367 -1.89 15.33 -4.45
CA ASP A 367 -1.60 15.19 -3.03
C ASP A 367 -0.09 15.32 -2.84
N THR A 368 0.36 16.45 -2.29
CA THR A 368 1.78 16.76 -2.11
C THR A 368 2.03 17.59 -0.86
N HIS A 369 3.23 17.50 -0.33
CA HIS A 369 3.72 18.29 0.81
C HIS A 369 4.88 19.21 0.47
N VAL A 370 5.34 19.17 -0.78
CA VAL A 370 6.49 19.97 -1.23
C VAL A 370 6.05 21.31 -1.81
N TYR A 371 6.96 22.28 -1.82
CA TYR A 371 6.78 23.62 -2.35
C TYR A 371 8.12 24.17 -2.88
N GLY A 372 8.10 25.26 -3.62
CA GLY A 372 9.33 25.90 -4.09
C GLY A 372 10.23 26.34 -2.93
N GLY A 373 11.49 25.91 -2.94
CA GLY A 373 12.45 26.12 -1.84
C GLY A 373 12.45 25.01 -0.77
N TYR A 374 11.57 24.00 -0.87
CA TYR A 374 11.56 22.89 0.08
C TYR A 374 12.79 21.99 -0.12
N MET A 375 13.43 21.64 1.01
CA MET A 375 14.52 20.67 1.04
C MET A 375 13.93 19.25 1.24
N ILE A 376 14.07 18.39 0.24
CA ILE A 376 13.74 16.97 0.36
C ILE A 376 14.82 16.29 1.20
N PRO A 377 14.50 15.82 2.43
CA PRO A 377 15.50 15.23 3.31
C PRO A 377 15.87 13.81 2.86
N PRO A 378 17.15 13.40 2.99
CA PRO A 378 17.61 12.06 2.61
C PRO A 378 17.23 10.96 3.63
N HIS A 379 16.49 11.29 4.69
CA HIS A 379 16.22 10.40 5.82
C HIS A 379 14.95 9.58 5.69
N TYR A 380 14.10 9.90 4.71
CA TYR A 380 12.75 9.34 4.55
C TYR A 380 12.53 8.85 3.13
N ASP A 381 11.33 8.29 2.90
CA ASP A 381 10.90 7.86 1.58
C ASP A 381 10.98 9.00 0.56
N SER A 382 11.31 8.66 -0.67
CA SER A 382 11.52 9.59 -1.78
C SER A 382 10.23 10.15 -2.38
N MET A 383 9.06 9.63 -2.01
CA MET A 383 7.77 10.08 -2.56
C MET A 383 7.45 11.51 -2.12
N ILE A 384 7.31 12.41 -3.08
CA ILE A 384 7.04 13.83 -2.86
C ILE A 384 5.65 14.27 -3.28
N ALA A 385 5.01 13.51 -4.15
CA ALA A 385 3.62 13.77 -4.57
C ALA A 385 2.94 12.51 -5.10
N LYS A 386 1.62 12.55 -5.12
CA LYS A 386 0.75 11.65 -5.87
C LYS A 386 -0.02 12.49 -6.88
N LEU A 387 0.19 12.23 -8.16
CA LEU A 387 -0.58 12.85 -9.22
C LEU A 387 -1.71 11.92 -9.62
N ILE A 388 -2.94 12.39 -9.49
CA ILE A 388 -4.12 11.59 -9.74
C ILE A 388 -4.96 12.26 -10.85
N THR A 389 -5.37 11.47 -11.84
CA THR A 389 -6.30 11.92 -12.87
C THR A 389 -7.54 11.06 -12.90
N THR A 390 -8.70 11.70 -13.13
CA THR A 390 -9.99 11.03 -13.16
C THR A 390 -10.80 11.47 -14.37
N ALA A 391 -11.41 10.49 -15.05
CA ALA A 391 -12.24 10.73 -16.25
C ALA A 391 -13.35 9.69 -16.38
N GLN A 392 -14.19 9.82 -17.43
CA GLN A 392 -15.28 8.86 -17.70
C GLN A 392 -14.72 7.52 -18.19
N THR A 393 -13.64 7.54 -18.96
CA THR A 393 -13.01 6.36 -19.53
C THR A 393 -11.53 6.27 -19.17
N ARG A 394 -10.96 5.07 -19.28
CA ARG A 394 -9.52 4.84 -19.08
C ARG A 394 -8.66 5.65 -20.05
N GLU A 395 -9.04 5.67 -21.32
CA GLU A 395 -8.34 6.43 -22.36
C GLU A 395 -8.28 7.92 -22.02
N GLU A 396 -9.42 8.50 -21.64
CA GLU A 396 -9.46 9.91 -21.20
C GLU A 396 -8.61 10.16 -19.95
N ALA A 397 -8.56 9.22 -18.98
CA ALA A 397 -7.74 9.32 -17.80
C ALA A 397 -6.24 9.28 -18.14
N ILE A 398 -5.82 8.39 -19.05
CA ILE A 398 -4.45 8.31 -19.59
C ILE A 398 -4.07 9.63 -20.31
N ASN A 399 -4.92 10.12 -21.20
CA ASN A 399 -4.65 11.36 -21.93
C ASN A 399 -4.54 12.56 -20.99
N LYS A 400 -5.36 12.59 -19.95
CA LYS A 400 -5.29 13.61 -18.91
C LYS A 400 -4.02 13.48 -18.07
N MET A 401 -3.58 12.26 -17.78
CA MET A 401 -2.33 12.02 -17.06
C MET A 401 -1.11 12.48 -17.87
N LYS A 402 -1.06 12.19 -19.18
CA LYS A 402 -0.01 12.70 -20.08
C LYS A 402 0.11 14.21 -19.99
N ARG A 403 -1.00 14.93 -20.22
CA ARG A 403 -1.03 16.39 -20.13
C ARG A 403 -0.62 16.89 -18.73
N ALA A 404 -1.09 16.25 -17.67
CA ALA A 404 -0.75 16.67 -16.32
C ALA A 404 0.73 16.42 -15.97
N LEU A 405 1.34 15.35 -16.48
CA LEU A 405 2.77 15.08 -16.34
C LEU A 405 3.61 16.09 -17.12
N ASP A 406 3.17 16.50 -18.34
CA ASP A 406 3.84 17.52 -19.16
C ASP A 406 3.81 18.91 -18.48
N GLU A 407 2.75 19.22 -17.72
CA GLU A 407 2.63 20.45 -16.94
C GLU A 407 3.39 20.43 -15.61
N PHE A 408 3.74 19.24 -15.08
CA PHE A 408 4.33 19.11 -13.75
C PHE A 408 5.83 19.38 -13.80
N VAL A 409 6.24 20.63 -13.53
CA VAL A 409 7.64 21.03 -13.56
C VAL A 409 8.22 21.02 -12.15
N ILE A 410 9.27 20.22 -11.95
CA ILE A 410 10.08 20.18 -10.71
C ILE A 410 11.54 20.28 -11.10
N GLU A 411 12.22 21.35 -10.67
CA GLU A 411 13.64 21.57 -10.93
C GLU A 411 14.44 21.58 -9.63
N GLY A 412 15.69 21.17 -9.72
CA GLY A 412 16.63 21.09 -8.60
C GLY A 412 16.86 19.66 -8.09
N VAL A 413 15.93 18.74 -8.40
CA VAL A 413 16.02 17.30 -8.10
C VAL A 413 15.57 16.50 -9.32
N LYS A 414 16.00 15.24 -9.42
CA LYS A 414 15.45 14.28 -10.39
C LYS A 414 14.18 13.67 -9.84
N THR A 415 13.22 13.35 -10.72
CA THR A 415 11.93 12.76 -10.33
C THR A 415 11.52 11.66 -11.28
N THR A 416 10.54 10.85 -10.88
CA THR A 416 9.94 9.78 -11.71
C THR A 416 8.97 10.29 -12.77
N ILE A 417 8.79 11.60 -12.94
CA ILE A 417 7.89 12.18 -13.97
C ILE A 417 8.24 11.66 -15.38
N PRO A 418 9.50 11.63 -15.85
CA PRO A 418 9.83 11.09 -17.16
C PRO A 418 9.43 9.63 -17.35
N PHE A 419 9.62 8.80 -16.31
CA PHE A 419 9.18 7.41 -16.33
C PHE A 419 7.67 7.29 -16.54
N HIS A 420 6.89 8.02 -15.74
CA HIS A 420 5.43 7.98 -15.86
C HIS A 420 4.95 8.51 -17.21
N ARG A 421 5.65 9.49 -17.77
CA ARG A 421 5.32 10.02 -19.09
C ARG A 421 5.50 8.96 -20.19
N GLN A 422 6.61 8.23 -20.17
CA GLN A 422 6.85 7.13 -21.11
C GLN A 422 5.89 5.95 -20.86
N LEU A 423 5.61 5.62 -19.59
CA LEU A 423 4.65 4.59 -19.23
C LEU A 423 3.27 4.87 -19.85
N MET A 424 2.79 6.11 -19.80
CA MET A 424 1.47 6.47 -20.34
C MET A 424 1.39 6.36 -21.88
N ASP A 425 2.51 6.29 -22.57
CA ASP A 425 2.60 6.04 -24.03
C ASP A 425 2.90 4.58 -24.37
N HIS A 426 3.30 3.77 -23.38
CA HIS A 426 3.71 2.38 -23.62
C HIS A 426 2.53 1.51 -24.10
N PRO A 427 2.66 0.81 -25.27
CA PRO A 427 1.55 0.08 -25.89
C PRO A 427 0.88 -0.94 -24.97
N GLU A 428 1.66 -1.73 -24.23
CA GLU A 428 1.12 -2.75 -23.32
C GLU A 428 0.37 -2.12 -22.14
N TYR A 429 0.84 -0.98 -21.61
CA TYR A 429 0.13 -0.24 -20.57
C TYR A 429 -1.18 0.34 -21.11
N VAL A 430 -1.13 1.00 -22.27
CA VAL A 430 -2.33 1.58 -22.93
C VAL A 430 -3.35 0.50 -23.25
N ALA A 431 -2.91 -0.67 -23.73
CA ALA A 431 -3.78 -1.83 -24.00
C ALA A 431 -4.32 -2.50 -22.72
N GLY A 432 -3.76 -2.21 -21.56
CA GLY A 432 -4.12 -2.88 -20.30
C GLY A 432 -3.55 -4.30 -20.15
N ASN A 433 -2.50 -4.64 -20.88
CA ASN A 433 -1.90 -5.99 -20.93
C ASN A 433 -0.68 -6.16 -20.01
N TYR A 434 -0.57 -5.40 -18.96
CA TYR A 434 0.55 -5.47 -18.02
C TYR A 434 0.30 -6.46 -16.86
N THR A 435 1.37 -6.94 -16.25
CA THR A 435 1.38 -7.82 -15.08
C THR A 435 2.38 -7.29 -14.04
N THR A 436 2.54 -7.98 -12.91
CA THR A 436 3.58 -7.61 -11.92
C THR A 436 5.01 -7.68 -12.45
N LYS A 437 5.22 -8.28 -13.60
CA LYS A 437 6.51 -8.38 -14.29
C LYS A 437 6.77 -7.25 -15.29
N PHE A 438 5.80 -6.36 -15.48
CA PHE A 438 5.89 -5.30 -16.50
C PHE A 438 7.21 -4.52 -16.45
N MET A 439 7.71 -4.21 -15.27
CA MET A 439 8.96 -3.46 -15.10
C MET A 439 10.24 -4.28 -15.36
N GLU A 440 10.14 -5.61 -15.51
CA GLU A 440 11.30 -6.45 -15.91
C GLU A 440 11.65 -6.25 -17.39
N ASP A 441 10.62 -5.91 -18.21
CA ASP A 441 10.73 -5.74 -19.65
C ASP A 441 10.66 -4.26 -20.09
N PHE A 442 10.42 -3.34 -19.14
CA PHE A 442 10.32 -1.90 -19.42
C PHE A 442 11.70 -1.26 -19.43
N GLU A 443 12.09 -0.72 -20.58
CA GLU A 443 13.32 0.05 -20.75
C GLU A 443 13.00 1.55 -20.93
N MET A 444 13.71 2.41 -20.19
CA MET A 444 13.61 3.86 -20.37
C MET A 444 14.27 4.26 -21.69
N GLU A 445 13.53 4.98 -22.51
CA GLU A 445 14.11 5.67 -23.66
C GLU A 445 14.89 6.91 -23.20
N ASP A 446 16.04 7.20 -23.83
CA ASP A 446 16.82 8.38 -23.53
C ASP A 446 16.02 9.68 -23.76
N GLU A 447 16.27 10.70 -22.93
CA GLU A 447 15.70 12.04 -23.17
C GLU A 447 16.17 12.53 -24.56
N ALA A 448 15.20 12.81 -25.45
CA ALA A 448 15.46 13.32 -26.79
C ALA A 448 15.97 14.79 -26.77
#